data_b3e08358af5be2222fbdd20af36e1d86
#
_entry.id   b3e08358af5be2222fbdd20af36e1d86
#
_cell.length_a   1.000
_cell.length_b   1.000
_cell.length_c   1.000
_cell.angle_alpha   90.00
_cell.angle_beta   90.00
_cell.angle_gamma   90.00
#
_symmetry.space_group_name_H-M   'P 1'
#
loop_
_entity.id
_entity.type
_entity.pdbx_description
1 polymer ?
#
loop_
_entity_poly.entity_id
_entity_poly.type
_entity_poly.pdbx_seq_one_letter_code
_entity_poly.pdbx_strand_id
1 'polypeptide(L)'
;PNDTLSRGQLITMLWRLQGSPQADMSTLAFSDVDYDNYYGNAIRWARATEIVKGYGDSNDFRPDASITREEIAVMLANFAKRMDGKNPTSDGVRLGQFPDASAVDSWAKTALSWTVDKGIISGKIDASNKAWLNPIDNATRAEAATILMRYLQNR
;
A
#
# COMPACT_ATOMS: atom_id res chain seq x y z
N PRO A 1 11.67 -10.85 -11.29
CA PRO A 1 10.28 -10.97 -10.84
C PRO A 1 10.15 -11.22 -9.33
N ASN A 2 11.16 -11.87 -8.72
CA ASN A 2 11.14 -12.19 -7.29
C ASN A 2 11.73 -11.09 -6.40
N ASP A 3 12.23 -10.00 -6.98
CA ASP A 3 12.74 -8.88 -6.21
C ASP A 3 11.59 -8.19 -5.47
N THR A 4 11.85 -7.80 -4.23
CA THR A 4 10.87 -7.06 -3.43
C THR A 4 10.65 -5.65 -3.97
N LEU A 5 9.45 -5.13 -3.77
CA LEU A 5 9.11 -3.75 -4.09
C LEU A 5 9.44 -2.85 -2.90
N SER A 6 10.03 -1.67 -3.14
CA SER A 6 10.21 -0.69 -2.08
C SER A 6 8.98 0.20 -1.90
N ARG A 7 8.88 0.83 -0.73
CA ARG A 7 7.84 1.81 -0.40
C ARG A 7 7.87 3.00 -1.35
N GLY A 8 9.06 3.51 -1.67
CA GLY A 8 9.26 4.61 -2.63
C GLY A 8 8.83 4.23 -4.04
N GLN A 9 9.10 2.99 -4.46
CA GLN A 9 8.66 2.49 -5.77
C GLN A 9 7.14 2.44 -5.88
N LEU A 10 6.43 1.91 -4.87
CA LEU A 10 4.96 1.87 -4.90
C LEU A 10 4.36 3.28 -5.02
N ILE A 11 4.82 4.22 -4.19
CA ILE A 11 4.31 5.58 -4.24
C ILE A 11 4.61 6.25 -5.59
N THR A 12 5.76 5.99 -6.18
CA THR A 12 6.10 6.49 -7.51
C THR A 12 5.14 5.94 -8.58
N MET A 13 4.75 4.66 -8.48
CA MET A 13 3.77 4.06 -9.38
C MET A 13 2.39 4.72 -9.24
N LEU A 14 1.91 4.93 -8.00
CA LEU A 14 0.62 5.58 -7.73
C LEU A 14 0.62 7.05 -8.20
N TRP A 15 1.71 7.77 -7.99
CA TRP A 15 1.88 9.14 -8.46
C TRP A 15 1.84 9.25 -9.99
N ARG A 16 2.53 8.34 -10.69
CA ARG A 16 2.50 8.26 -12.15
C ARG A 16 1.11 7.91 -12.68
N LEU A 17 0.39 7.05 -11.98
CA LEU A 17 -1.00 6.70 -12.31
C LEU A 17 -1.93 7.93 -12.30
N GLN A 18 -1.62 8.94 -11.49
CA GLN A 18 -2.35 10.22 -11.45
C GLN A 18 -1.80 11.28 -12.42
N GLY A 19 -0.92 10.90 -13.34
CA GLY A 19 -0.33 11.82 -14.31
C GLY A 19 0.80 12.67 -13.74
N SER A 20 1.45 12.19 -12.67
CA SER A 20 2.60 12.87 -12.05
C SER A 20 2.31 14.32 -11.61
N PRO A 21 1.27 14.56 -10.81
CA PRO A 21 0.88 15.92 -10.41
C PRO A 21 1.99 16.61 -9.63
N GLN A 22 2.10 17.93 -9.77
CA GLN A 22 3.02 18.71 -8.95
C GLN A 22 2.66 18.60 -7.48
N ALA A 23 3.67 18.40 -6.64
CA ALA A 23 3.51 18.39 -5.20
C ALA A 23 3.54 19.80 -4.63
N ASP A 24 2.79 20.02 -3.54
CA ASP A 24 2.89 21.24 -2.77
C ASP A 24 4.24 21.29 -2.04
N MET A 25 5.09 22.22 -2.43
CA MET A 25 6.43 22.40 -1.90
C MET A 25 6.45 22.89 -0.45
N SER A 26 5.32 23.41 0.07
CA SER A 26 5.16 23.78 1.48
C SER A 26 4.91 22.58 2.39
N THR A 27 4.64 21.40 1.82
CA THR A 27 4.40 20.17 2.59
C THR A 27 5.63 19.82 3.41
N LEU A 28 5.42 19.56 4.70
CA LEU A 28 6.49 19.15 5.62
C LEU A 28 7.21 17.90 5.09
N ALA A 29 8.53 17.97 5.00
CA ALA A 29 9.34 16.87 4.48
C ALA A 29 9.50 15.73 5.48
N PHE A 30 9.62 14.50 5.01
CA PHE A 30 10.13 13.39 5.82
C PHE A 30 11.63 13.54 6.03
N SER A 31 12.11 13.12 7.20
CA SER A 31 13.51 13.32 7.62
C SER A 31 14.51 12.45 6.87
N ASP A 32 14.06 11.29 6.38
CA ASP A 32 14.89 10.27 5.74
C ASP A 32 14.72 10.18 4.21
N VAL A 33 14.05 11.17 3.60
CA VAL A 33 13.79 11.18 2.16
C VAL A 33 14.74 12.14 1.45
N ASP A 34 15.53 11.60 0.53
CA ASP A 34 16.25 12.38 -0.46
C ASP A 34 15.27 12.81 -1.57
N TYR A 35 14.87 14.08 -1.54
CA TYR A 35 13.90 14.63 -2.48
C TYR A 35 14.44 14.88 -3.88
N ASP A 36 15.75 14.77 -4.10
CA ASP A 36 16.38 14.81 -5.42
C ASP A 36 16.38 13.44 -6.10
N ASN A 37 16.02 12.38 -5.36
CA ASN A 37 15.86 11.03 -5.89
C ASN A 37 14.56 10.89 -6.70
N TYR A 38 14.47 9.82 -7.52
CA TYR A 38 13.34 9.55 -8.44
C TYR A 38 11.98 9.50 -7.74
N TYR A 39 11.93 9.14 -6.47
CA TYR A 39 10.71 9.06 -5.66
C TYR A 39 10.37 10.37 -4.93
N GLY A 40 11.26 11.35 -4.92
CA GLY A 40 11.12 12.55 -4.08
C GLY A 40 9.82 13.30 -4.29
N ASN A 41 9.49 13.64 -5.54
CA ASN A 41 8.24 14.32 -5.88
C ASN A 41 7.00 13.48 -5.57
N ALA A 42 7.07 12.17 -5.81
CA ALA A 42 5.98 11.24 -5.53
C ALA A 42 5.68 11.14 -4.03
N ILE A 43 6.72 11.07 -3.19
CA ILE A 43 6.57 11.01 -1.73
C ILE A 43 6.03 12.34 -1.19
N ARG A 44 6.50 13.49 -1.70
CA ARG A 44 5.99 14.80 -1.32
C ARG A 44 4.51 14.93 -1.66
N TRP A 45 4.12 14.55 -2.87
CA TRP A 45 2.73 14.52 -3.29
C TRP A 45 1.88 13.59 -2.41
N ALA A 46 2.34 12.38 -2.15
CA ALA A 46 1.60 11.40 -1.35
C ALA A 46 1.40 11.87 0.10
N ARG A 47 2.36 12.62 0.65
CA ARG A 47 2.22 13.24 1.97
C ARG A 47 1.24 14.41 1.94
N ALA A 48 1.33 15.30 0.95
CA ALA A 48 0.43 16.44 0.79
C ALA A 48 -1.03 16.01 0.62
N THR A 49 -1.27 14.89 -0.04
CA THR A 49 -2.60 14.30 -0.25
C THR A 49 -3.03 13.32 0.85
N GLU A 50 -2.22 13.17 1.90
CA GLU A 50 -2.47 12.25 3.02
C GLU A 50 -2.63 10.77 2.60
N ILE A 51 -2.07 10.37 1.47
CA ILE A 51 -1.96 8.95 1.06
C ILE A 51 -0.99 8.23 1.99
N VAL A 52 0.10 8.92 2.39
CA VAL A 52 1.07 8.41 3.35
C VAL A 52 1.25 9.36 4.52
N LYS A 53 1.55 8.75 5.67
CA LYS A 53 1.98 9.42 6.90
C LYS A 53 3.37 8.93 7.26
N GLY A 54 3.95 9.38 8.37
CA GLY A 54 5.20 8.84 8.89
C GLY A 54 5.10 7.35 9.23
N TYR A 55 6.24 6.73 9.43
CA TYR A 55 6.33 5.34 9.87
C TYR A 55 6.22 5.27 11.39
N GLY A 56 5.14 4.71 11.90
CA GLY A 56 4.81 4.81 13.32
C GLY A 56 4.65 6.26 13.76
N ASP A 57 5.27 6.61 14.87
CA ASP A 57 5.27 7.99 15.42
C ASP A 57 6.46 8.82 14.94
N SER A 58 7.30 8.25 14.04
CA SER A 58 8.46 8.95 13.50
C SER A 58 8.08 9.82 12.29
N ASN A 59 8.98 10.79 11.99
CA ASN A 59 8.87 11.58 10.75
C ASN A 59 9.63 10.91 9.58
N ASP A 60 9.77 9.59 9.61
CA ASP A 60 10.44 8.83 8.56
C ASP A 60 9.41 8.19 7.62
N PHE A 61 9.78 8.06 6.34
CA PHE A 61 8.99 7.35 5.33
C PHE A 61 9.57 5.98 4.98
N ARG A 62 10.90 5.84 5.07
CA ARG A 62 11.67 4.65 4.69
C ARG A 62 11.50 4.26 3.22
N PRO A 63 11.90 5.14 2.28
CA PRO A 63 11.63 4.97 0.84
C PRO A 63 12.24 3.69 0.26
N ASP A 64 13.41 3.29 0.74
CA ASP A 64 14.15 2.13 0.23
C ASP A 64 13.82 0.81 0.96
N ALA A 65 13.03 0.87 2.03
CA ALA A 65 12.57 -0.33 2.72
C ALA A 65 11.60 -1.13 1.84
N SER A 66 11.71 -2.46 1.86
CA SER A 66 10.73 -3.35 1.23
C SER A 66 9.36 -3.13 1.85
N ILE A 67 8.34 -3.10 1.00
CA ILE A 67 6.95 -2.88 1.44
C ILE A 67 6.28 -4.21 1.78
N THR A 68 5.54 -4.24 2.89
CA THR A 68 4.73 -5.41 3.25
C THR A 68 3.38 -5.41 2.54
N ARG A 69 2.73 -6.57 2.51
CA ARG A 69 1.43 -6.72 1.86
C ARG A 69 0.34 -5.89 2.55
N GLU A 70 0.37 -5.79 3.88
CA GLU A 70 -0.57 -4.93 4.62
C GLU A 70 -0.28 -3.44 4.44
N GLU A 71 0.98 -3.03 4.30
CA GLU A 71 1.33 -1.65 3.97
C GLU A 71 0.82 -1.24 2.59
N ILE A 72 0.90 -2.14 1.58
CA ILE A 72 0.30 -1.92 0.27
C ILE A 72 -1.21 -1.68 0.41
N ALA A 73 -1.90 -2.51 1.20
CA ALA A 73 -3.34 -2.36 1.41
C ALA A 73 -3.69 -0.97 1.98
N VAL A 74 -2.93 -0.48 2.97
CA VAL A 74 -3.15 0.84 3.57
C VAL A 74 -2.90 1.96 2.57
N MET A 75 -1.81 1.91 1.81
CA MET A 75 -1.52 2.94 0.81
C MET A 75 -2.58 2.96 -0.29
N LEU A 76 -3.06 1.79 -0.75
CA LEU A 76 -4.13 1.69 -1.74
C LEU A 76 -5.48 2.18 -1.20
N ALA A 77 -5.84 1.85 0.05
CA ALA A 77 -7.07 2.33 0.67
C ALA A 77 -7.06 3.87 0.79
N ASN A 78 -5.94 4.44 1.24
CA ASN A 78 -5.79 5.90 1.30
C ASN A 78 -5.84 6.53 -0.09
N PHE A 79 -5.17 5.94 -1.07
CA PHE A 79 -5.21 6.39 -2.46
C PHE A 79 -6.65 6.37 -2.99
N ALA A 80 -7.39 5.26 -2.80
CA ALA A 80 -8.78 5.14 -3.21
C ALA A 80 -9.68 6.22 -2.57
N LYS A 81 -9.45 6.48 -1.28
CA LYS A 81 -10.20 7.50 -0.54
C LYS A 81 -9.91 8.90 -1.06
N ARG A 82 -8.63 9.25 -1.27
CA ARG A 82 -8.20 10.61 -1.60
C ARG A 82 -8.34 10.95 -3.08
N MET A 83 -8.07 9.98 -3.96
CA MET A 83 -8.05 10.21 -5.40
C MET A 83 -9.34 9.77 -6.08
N ASP A 84 -9.95 8.67 -5.64
CA ASP A 84 -11.12 8.09 -6.29
C ASP A 84 -12.45 8.33 -5.53
N GLY A 85 -12.39 9.06 -4.40
CA GLY A 85 -13.56 9.37 -3.56
C GLY A 85 -14.24 8.14 -2.96
N LYS A 86 -13.54 7.01 -2.89
CA LYS A 86 -14.09 5.77 -2.33
C LYS A 86 -14.08 5.80 -0.80
N ASN A 87 -14.94 4.96 -0.21
CA ASN A 87 -14.95 4.74 1.24
C ASN A 87 -14.46 3.31 1.53
N PRO A 88 -13.15 3.12 1.83
CA PRO A 88 -12.57 1.80 2.07
C PRO A 88 -12.99 1.25 3.44
N THR A 89 -14.19 0.69 3.53
CA THR A 89 -14.73 0.03 4.72
C THR A 89 -15.03 -1.43 4.43
N SER A 90 -15.03 -2.26 5.47
CA SER A 90 -15.31 -3.68 5.42
C SER A 90 -15.83 -4.15 6.78
N ASP A 91 -16.67 -5.18 6.80
CA ASP A 91 -17.07 -5.88 8.01
C ASP A 91 -16.02 -6.87 8.53
N GLY A 92 -14.99 -7.14 7.74
CA GLY A 92 -13.87 -8.02 8.09
C GLY A 92 -14.21 -9.52 8.04
N VAL A 93 -15.40 -9.91 7.60
CA VAL A 93 -15.82 -11.32 7.58
C VAL A 93 -14.93 -12.16 6.69
N ARG A 94 -14.61 -11.68 5.47
CA ARG A 94 -13.72 -12.40 4.55
C ARG A 94 -12.29 -12.47 5.06
N LEU A 95 -11.78 -11.38 5.66
CA LEU A 95 -10.45 -11.38 6.28
C LEU A 95 -10.36 -12.46 7.36
N GLY A 96 -11.38 -12.57 8.22
CA GLY A 96 -11.41 -13.53 9.31
C GLY A 96 -11.41 -15.01 8.88
N GLN A 97 -11.64 -15.31 7.61
CA GLN A 97 -11.57 -16.68 7.07
C GLN A 97 -10.14 -17.17 6.83
N PHE A 98 -9.17 -16.27 6.82
CA PHE A 98 -7.76 -16.65 6.66
C PHE A 98 -7.16 -17.13 7.97
N PRO A 99 -6.35 -18.19 7.95
CA PRO A 99 -5.79 -18.78 9.18
C PRO A 99 -4.84 -17.83 9.92
N ASP A 100 -4.24 -16.89 9.20
CA ASP A 100 -3.31 -15.88 9.71
C ASP A 100 -3.92 -14.47 9.84
N ALA A 101 -5.24 -14.37 9.86
CA ALA A 101 -5.94 -13.09 10.05
C ALA A 101 -5.53 -12.35 11.35
N SER A 102 -5.16 -13.11 12.39
CA SER A 102 -4.67 -12.54 13.65
C SER A 102 -3.28 -11.90 13.57
N ALA A 103 -2.51 -12.19 12.52
CA ALA A 103 -1.20 -11.60 12.27
C ALA A 103 -1.28 -10.21 11.62
N VAL A 104 -2.48 -9.77 11.23
CA VAL A 104 -2.70 -8.43 10.66
C VAL A 104 -2.62 -7.39 11.76
N ASP A 105 -1.77 -6.39 11.58
CA ASP A 105 -1.65 -5.28 12.50
C ASP A 105 -2.94 -4.45 12.58
N SER A 106 -3.26 -3.94 13.76
CA SER A 106 -4.51 -3.21 14.01
C SER A 106 -4.71 -2.00 13.09
N TRP A 107 -3.63 -1.28 12.77
CA TRP A 107 -3.64 -0.12 11.88
C TRP A 107 -3.93 -0.48 10.42
N ALA A 108 -3.65 -1.72 9.99
CA ALA A 108 -3.85 -2.20 8.62
C ALA A 108 -5.18 -2.94 8.43
N LYS A 109 -5.83 -3.36 9.52
CA LYS A 109 -6.95 -4.30 9.49
C LYS A 109 -8.10 -3.85 8.59
N THR A 110 -8.54 -2.60 8.70
CA THR A 110 -9.65 -2.07 7.87
C THR A 110 -9.28 -2.02 6.39
N ALA A 111 -8.07 -1.53 6.08
CA ALA A 111 -7.60 -1.44 4.70
C ALA A 111 -7.40 -2.81 4.05
N LEU A 112 -6.79 -3.75 4.79
CA LEU A 112 -6.58 -5.11 4.28
C LEU A 112 -7.92 -5.85 4.11
N SER A 113 -8.87 -5.69 5.05
CA SER A 113 -10.22 -6.24 4.91
C SER A 113 -10.92 -5.73 3.66
N TRP A 114 -10.86 -4.42 3.41
CA TRP A 114 -11.44 -3.82 2.21
C TRP A 114 -10.80 -4.35 0.92
N THR A 115 -9.46 -4.46 0.87
CA THR A 115 -8.77 -4.98 -0.33
C THR A 115 -9.09 -6.46 -0.58
N VAL A 116 -9.29 -7.24 0.48
CA VAL A 116 -9.71 -8.65 0.38
C VAL A 116 -11.15 -8.75 -0.13
N ASP A 117 -12.08 -7.96 0.42
CA ASP A 117 -13.47 -7.93 -0.03
C ASP A 117 -13.62 -7.57 -1.51
N LYS A 118 -12.77 -6.65 -1.98
CA LYS A 118 -12.74 -6.22 -3.39
C LYS A 118 -11.96 -7.18 -4.30
N GLY A 119 -11.37 -8.25 -3.76
CA GLY A 119 -10.53 -9.16 -4.54
C GLY A 119 -9.23 -8.54 -5.06
N ILE A 120 -8.84 -7.38 -4.52
CA ILE A 120 -7.58 -6.68 -4.87
C ILE A 120 -6.38 -7.45 -4.31
N ILE A 121 -6.45 -7.81 -3.03
CA ILE A 121 -5.48 -8.71 -2.39
C ILE A 121 -6.16 -10.05 -2.13
N SER A 122 -5.56 -11.10 -2.64
CA SER A 122 -5.94 -12.49 -2.37
C SER A 122 -4.87 -13.20 -1.56
N GLY A 123 -5.22 -14.29 -0.90
CA GLY A 123 -4.26 -15.14 -0.22
C GLY A 123 -3.28 -15.81 -1.19
N LYS A 124 -2.12 -16.17 -0.67
CA LYS A 124 -1.16 -17.06 -1.32
C LYS A 124 -1.53 -18.50 -0.98
N ILE A 125 -1.58 -19.36 -1.99
CA ILE A 125 -1.94 -20.78 -1.81
C ILE A 125 -0.67 -21.56 -1.50
N ASP A 126 -0.68 -22.32 -0.40
CA ASP A 126 0.40 -23.24 -0.03
C ASP A 126 0.27 -24.60 -0.72
N ALA A 127 1.24 -25.50 -0.44
CA ALA A 127 1.26 -26.85 -0.99
C ALA A 127 0.06 -27.71 -0.57
N SER A 128 -0.64 -27.33 0.51
CA SER A 128 -1.86 -27.99 1.02
C SER A 128 -3.15 -27.37 0.46
N ASN A 129 -3.02 -26.52 -0.55
CA ASN A 129 -4.13 -25.76 -1.15
C ASN A 129 -4.86 -24.84 -0.16
N LYS A 130 -4.16 -24.35 0.86
CA LYS A 130 -4.67 -23.41 1.86
C LYS A 130 -4.20 -22.00 1.55
N ALA A 131 -5.12 -21.04 1.64
CA ALA A 131 -4.83 -19.65 1.39
C ALA A 131 -4.35 -18.92 2.66
N TRP A 132 -3.28 -18.15 2.55
CA TRP A 132 -2.68 -17.34 3.60
C TRP A 132 -2.56 -15.89 3.17
N LEU A 133 -2.87 -14.95 4.05
CA LEU A 133 -2.72 -13.51 3.77
C LEU A 133 -1.25 -13.10 3.70
N ASN A 134 -0.43 -13.64 4.59
CA ASN A 134 0.97 -13.23 4.79
C ASN A 134 1.11 -11.70 4.92
N PRO A 135 0.41 -11.05 5.87
CA PRO A 135 0.28 -9.60 5.89
C PRO A 135 1.62 -8.87 6.05
N ILE A 136 2.52 -9.42 6.86
CA ILE A 136 3.84 -8.84 7.16
C ILE A 136 4.95 -9.26 6.19
N ASP A 137 4.64 -10.16 5.23
CA ASP A 137 5.61 -10.53 4.21
C ASP A 137 5.86 -9.38 3.24
N ASN A 138 7.11 -9.23 2.83
CA ASN A 138 7.48 -8.29 1.78
C ASN A 138 6.85 -8.71 0.45
N ALA A 139 6.21 -7.76 -0.22
CA ALA A 139 5.64 -8.02 -1.53
C ALA A 139 6.72 -8.00 -2.61
N THR A 140 6.65 -8.97 -3.52
CA THR A 140 7.47 -8.93 -4.73
C THR A 140 6.91 -7.91 -5.73
N ARG A 141 7.75 -7.50 -6.69
CA ARG A 141 7.33 -6.61 -7.79
C ARG A 141 6.17 -7.22 -8.58
N ALA A 142 6.18 -8.53 -8.81
CA ALA A 142 5.12 -9.23 -9.53
C ALA A 142 3.80 -9.24 -8.74
N GLU A 143 3.86 -9.48 -7.44
CA GLU A 143 2.68 -9.41 -6.56
C GLU A 143 2.08 -8.00 -6.53
N ALA A 144 2.92 -6.98 -6.36
CA ALA A 144 2.47 -5.60 -6.35
C ALA A 144 1.83 -5.20 -7.69
N ALA A 145 2.41 -5.62 -8.83
CA ALA A 145 1.83 -5.40 -10.15
C ALA A 145 0.44 -6.03 -10.28
N THR A 146 0.27 -7.26 -9.78
CA THR A 146 -1.02 -7.96 -9.78
C THR A 146 -2.04 -7.23 -8.90
N ILE A 147 -1.64 -6.78 -7.72
CA ILE A 147 -2.48 -6.02 -6.79
C ILE A 147 -2.94 -4.70 -7.45
N LEU A 148 -2.00 -3.95 -8.05
CA LEU A 148 -2.33 -2.70 -8.75
C LEU A 148 -3.25 -2.93 -9.95
N MET A 149 -3.01 -3.96 -10.75
CA MET A 149 -3.88 -4.32 -11.87
C MET A 149 -5.31 -4.59 -11.40
N ARG A 150 -5.47 -5.40 -10.34
CA ARG A 150 -6.79 -5.70 -9.77
C ARG A 150 -7.45 -4.46 -9.19
N TYR A 151 -6.67 -3.58 -8.54
CA TYR A 151 -7.18 -2.29 -8.07
C TYR A 151 -7.75 -1.47 -9.23
N LEU A 152 -7.02 -1.35 -10.35
CA LEU A 152 -7.46 -0.60 -11.53
C LEU A 152 -8.72 -1.18 -12.17
N GLN A 153 -8.88 -2.50 -12.17
CA GLN A 153 -10.10 -3.17 -12.65
C GLN A 153 -11.32 -2.91 -11.75
N ASN A 154 -11.11 -2.55 -10.48
CA ASN A 154 -12.14 -2.24 -9.50
C ASN A 154 -12.34 -0.73 -9.25
N ARG A 155 -11.62 0.09 -10.00
CA ARG A 155 -11.62 1.56 -9.86
C ARG A 155 -12.91 2.25 -10.34
#